data_3831112333169b420affe027666492cf
#
_entry.id   3831112333169b420affe027666492cf
#
_cell.length_a   1.000
_cell.length_b   1.000
_cell.length_c   1.000
_cell.angle_alpha   90.00
_cell.angle_beta   90.00
_cell.angle_gamma   90.00
#
_symmetry.space_group_name_H-M   'P 1'
#
loop_
_entity.id
_entity.type
_entity.pdbx_description
1 polymer ?
#
loop_
_entity_poly.entity_id
_entity_poly.type
_entity_poly.pdbx_seq_one_letter_code
_entity_poly.pdbx_strand_id
1 'polypeptide(L)'
;MINLDIQWGEPYQMSDDKGMWRREWLIPTEYRNPFFVYWKTNSFKLKDKGYSVSKRDNDWYLIETQTTKDQFSKSKANKKELISEDVVLKPHTMKHSDGLRPWQVESVAKLCSVINKWGCGIDGSDVGIGKTYVACGVARELDMDILIVCPKAVMESWRRVIVNHFKMKNRLIGIINYELLRMGRSDSLIASYVKNRKTHKEEFKWKIPKSTLIVWDESQKLKGANTKNSEVCLLALKEKYKMLFCSATNATNPLELKTVGMAIKLFENNKQYYQWLYAHGVSKGRFGLQFNNNKDVLKKLHKDIFVNRGSRLTRDTIPNFPESQIIAECYDMEEEAQNKINSIYDEMEAELAKLKKKIKKEKLDSASELTAILRARQKVELVKVPLFVEMVEEALENNMSVVLFLNFTETIDALSKRLGTKCIVNGVVSDVDRQNSIDAFQADKERVILV
;
A
#
# COMPACT_ATOMS: atom_id res chain seq x y z
N MET A 1 -2.88 -20.42 35.51
CA MET A 1 -2.04 -20.37 36.73
C MET A 1 -0.65 -20.79 36.29
N ILE A 2 0.34 -19.90 36.41
CA ILE A 2 1.72 -20.27 36.18
C ILE A 2 2.13 -20.99 37.44
N ASN A 3 2.24 -22.31 37.36
CA ASN A 3 2.92 -23.07 38.39
C ASN A 3 4.41 -22.68 38.29
N LEU A 4 4.80 -21.64 39.01
CA LEU A 4 6.19 -21.41 39.34
C LEU A 4 6.50 -22.39 40.51
N ASP A 5 6.54 -23.68 40.21
CA ASP A 5 7.08 -24.69 41.15
C ASP A 5 8.60 -24.58 41.30
N ILE A 6 9.09 -23.36 41.24
CA ILE A 6 10.47 -23.02 41.55
C ILE A 6 10.45 -22.43 42.97
N GLN A 7 10.79 -23.22 43.95
CA GLN A 7 11.03 -22.74 45.33
C GLN A 7 12.28 -21.88 45.37
N TRP A 8 12.15 -20.59 45.04
CA TRP A 8 13.27 -19.62 45.13
C TRP A 8 13.34 -18.96 46.52
N GLY A 9 12.68 -19.50 47.52
CA GLY A 9 12.52 -18.86 48.81
C GLY A 9 11.41 -17.82 48.86
N GLU A 10 11.21 -17.20 50.01
CA GLU A 10 10.24 -16.12 50.15
C GLU A 10 10.68 -14.85 49.41
N PRO A 11 9.78 -14.18 48.70
CA PRO A 11 10.09 -12.92 48.00
C PRO A 11 10.33 -11.80 49.00
N TYR A 12 11.27 -10.93 48.69
CA TYR A 12 11.37 -9.65 49.39
C TYR A 12 10.23 -8.75 48.98
N GLN A 13 9.37 -8.35 49.91
CA GLN A 13 8.20 -7.54 49.66
C GLN A 13 8.41 -6.09 50.11
N MET A 14 8.14 -5.14 49.21
CA MET A 14 8.15 -3.71 49.49
C MET A 14 6.79 -3.11 49.12
N SER A 15 6.35 -2.12 49.92
CA SER A 15 5.23 -1.26 49.53
C SER A 15 5.74 0.18 49.38
N ASP A 16 5.25 0.90 48.37
CA ASP A 16 5.52 2.33 48.24
C ASP A 16 4.50 3.19 49.03
N ASP A 17 4.77 4.50 49.12
CA ASP A 17 3.94 5.48 49.85
C ASP A 17 2.50 5.57 49.34
N LYS A 18 2.19 4.92 48.18
CA LYS A 18 0.87 4.85 47.57
C LYS A 18 0.19 3.51 47.80
N GLY A 19 0.76 2.62 48.62
CA GLY A 19 0.24 1.30 48.94
C GLY A 19 0.39 0.28 47.80
N MET A 20 1.22 0.56 46.80
CA MET A 20 1.57 -0.39 45.76
C MET A 20 2.62 -1.34 46.23
N TRP A 21 2.37 -2.64 46.18
CA TRP A 21 3.33 -3.63 46.59
C TRP A 21 4.17 -4.15 45.42
N ARG A 22 5.41 -4.52 45.72
CA ARG A 22 6.39 -5.14 44.83
C ARG A 22 7.01 -6.33 45.52
N ARG A 23 7.06 -7.45 44.82
CA ARG A 23 7.75 -8.66 45.27
C ARG A 23 8.96 -8.91 44.38
N GLU A 24 10.06 -9.28 44.98
CA GLU A 24 11.31 -9.58 44.29
C GLU A 24 11.85 -10.94 44.75
N TRP A 25 12.15 -11.80 43.79
CA TRP A 25 12.82 -13.09 44.02
C TRP A 25 14.21 -13.02 43.40
N LEU A 26 15.23 -13.40 44.17
CA LEU A 26 16.57 -13.65 43.65
C LEU A 26 16.49 -14.92 42.78
N ILE A 27 16.98 -14.88 41.56
CA ILE A 27 17.06 -16.04 40.68
C ILE A 27 18.35 -16.79 41.00
N PRO A 28 18.28 -17.97 41.65
CA PRO A 28 19.47 -18.72 42.01
C PRO A 28 20.28 -19.10 40.77
N THR A 29 21.61 -19.16 40.91
CA THR A 29 22.55 -19.34 39.79
C THR A 29 22.26 -20.63 39.00
N GLU A 30 21.90 -21.71 39.68
CA GLU A 30 21.56 -23.02 39.11
C GLU A 30 20.30 -22.98 38.26
N TYR A 31 19.36 -22.08 38.55
CA TYR A 31 18.08 -21.96 37.82
C TYR A 31 18.11 -20.88 36.73
N ARG A 32 19.18 -20.11 36.59
CA ARG A 32 19.26 -18.99 35.62
C ARG A 32 19.03 -19.45 34.17
N ASN A 33 19.71 -20.49 33.74
CA ASN A 33 19.60 -20.97 32.36
C ASN A 33 18.17 -21.49 32.01
N PRO A 34 17.57 -22.45 32.76
CA PRO A 34 16.20 -22.88 32.51
C PRO A 34 15.20 -21.72 32.60
N PHE A 35 15.37 -20.82 33.59
CA PHE A 35 14.50 -19.66 33.75
C PHE A 35 14.57 -18.72 32.56
N PHE A 36 15.75 -18.38 32.02
CA PHE A 36 15.86 -17.49 30.88
C PHE A 36 15.36 -18.11 29.60
N VAL A 37 15.46 -19.42 29.42
CA VAL A 37 14.78 -20.11 28.29
C VAL A 37 13.28 -19.97 28.41
N TYR A 38 12.71 -20.24 29.57
CA TYR A 38 11.30 -20.08 29.86
C TYR A 38 10.83 -18.62 29.73
N TRP A 39 11.61 -17.67 30.30
CA TRP A 39 11.33 -16.23 30.21
C TRP A 39 11.31 -15.76 28.74
N LYS A 40 12.29 -16.17 27.93
CA LYS A 40 12.38 -15.82 26.52
C LYS A 40 11.15 -16.24 25.72
N THR A 41 10.59 -17.41 26.05
CA THR A 41 9.40 -17.95 25.39
C THR A 41 8.10 -17.31 25.89
N ASN A 42 8.03 -16.96 27.19
CA ASN A 42 6.79 -16.54 27.85
C ASN A 42 6.80 -15.08 28.33
N SER A 43 7.85 -14.30 28.05
CA SER A 43 8.04 -12.96 28.60
C SER A 43 6.89 -12.01 28.32
N PHE A 44 6.22 -12.14 27.19
CA PHE A 44 5.06 -11.32 26.86
C PHE A 44 3.90 -11.57 27.84
N LYS A 45 3.53 -12.84 28.05
CA LYS A 45 2.46 -13.23 28.99
C LYS A 45 2.79 -12.89 30.44
N LEU A 46 4.08 -12.95 30.79
CA LEU A 46 4.56 -12.64 32.14
C LEU A 46 4.58 -11.14 32.40
N LYS A 47 5.02 -10.34 31.44
CA LYS A 47 4.96 -8.87 31.53
C LYS A 47 3.53 -8.34 31.63
N ASP A 48 2.60 -8.94 30.89
CA ASP A 48 1.17 -8.61 30.98
C ASP A 48 0.58 -8.91 32.37
N LYS A 49 1.20 -9.82 33.12
CA LYS A 49 0.83 -10.17 34.51
C LYS A 49 1.61 -9.37 35.58
N GLY A 50 2.40 -8.39 35.15
CA GLY A 50 3.15 -7.53 36.05
C GLY A 50 4.56 -8.05 36.41
N TYR A 51 5.04 -9.13 35.76
CA TYR A 51 6.38 -9.63 35.97
C TYR A 51 7.43 -8.91 35.12
N SER A 52 8.58 -8.64 35.69
CA SER A 52 9.76 -8.13 34.97
C SER A 52 11.03 -8.79 35.52
N VAL A 53 12.12 -8.69 34.77
CA VAL A 53 13.43 -9.21 35.20
C VAL A 53 14.41 -8.07 35.21
N SER A 54 15.20 -7.97 36.33
CA SER A 54 16.22 -6.94 36.49
C SER A 54 17.54 -7.59 36.90
N LYS A 55 18.65 -7.01 36.43
CA LYS A 55 20.01 -7.35 36.88
C LYS A 55 20.53 -6.23 37.77
N ARG A 56 20.99 -6.57 38.96
CA ARG A 56 21.67 -5.65 39.89
C ARG A 56 22.96 -6.30 40.35
N ASP A 57 24.03 -5.60 40.21
CA ASP A 57 25.38 -6.14 40.41
C ASP A 57 25.60 -7.42 39.60
N ASN A 58 25.86 -8.55 40.18
CA ASN A 58 26.01 -9.83 39.50
C ASN A 58 24.77 -10.73 39.59
N ASP A 59 23.67 -10.25 40.19
CA ASP A 59 22.48 -11.04 40.45
C ASP A 59 21.30 -10.66 39.61
N TRP A 60 20.43 -11.65 39.34
CA TRP A 60 19.19 -11.48 38.58
C TRP A 60 17.97 -11.64 39.49
N TYR A 61 17.00 -10.76 39.31
CA TYR A 61 15.78 -10.71 40.10
C TYR A 61 14.57 -10.84 39.20
N LEU A 62 13.62 -11.72 39.58
CA LEU A 62 12.27 -11.69 39.07
C LEU A 62 11.46 -10.71 39.93
N ILE A 63 10.80 -9.77 39.31
CA ILE A 63 10.04 -8.72 39.96
C ILE A 63 8.59 -8.85 39.58
N GLU A 64 7.72 -8.95 40.56
CA GLU A 64 6.27 -8.84 40.40
C GLU A 64 5.82 -7.50 40.99
N THR A 65 5.09 -6.72 40.20
CA THR A 65 4.49 -5.45 40.65
C THR A 65 3.00 -5.57 40.65
N GLN A 66 2.34 -5.02 41.65
CA GLN A 66 0.90 -4.89 41.65
C GLN A 66 0.49 -4.01 40.44
N THR A 67 -0.08 -4.63 39.45
CA THR A 67 -0.82 -3.88 38.44
C THR A 67 -2.16 -3.49 39.05
N THR A 68 -2.36 -2.22 39.34
CA THR A 68 -3.65 -1.75 39.83
C THR A 68 -4.72 -2.15 38.78
N LYS A 69 -5.84 -2.72 39.26
CA LYS A 69 -7.01 -3.00 38.42
C LYS A 69 -7.41 -1.76 37.59
N ASP A 70 -7.09 -0.56 38.07
CA ASP A 70 -7.32 0.71 37.40
C ASP A 70 -6.40 0.99 36.23
N GLN A 71 -5.16 0.51 36.21
CA GLN A 71 -4.31 0.58 35.01
C GLN A 71 -4.74 -0.47 33.97
N PHE A 72 -5.25 -1.62 34.40
CA PHE A 72 -5.82 -2.64 33.53
C PHE A 72 -7.19 -2.22 32.99
N SER A 73 -8.01 -1.53 33.80
CA SER A 73 -9.27 -0.92 33.33
C SER A 73 -9.01 0.28 32.44
N LYS A 74 -8.01 1.13 32.71
CA LYS A 74 -7.55 2.20 31.80
C LYS A 74 -6.93 1.66 30.51
N SER A 75 -6.17 0.57 30.55
CA SER A 75 -5.67 -0.07 29.33
C SER A 75 -6.76 -0.81 28.55
N LYS A 76 -7.78 -1.38 29.22
CA LYS A 76 -8.99 -1.92 28.58
C LYS A 76 -9.94 -0.83 28.11
N ALA A 77 -10.07 0.28 28.82
CA ALA A 77 -10.81 1.45 28.36
C ALA A 77 -10.13 2.09 27.15
N ASN A 78 -8.81 2.24 27.15
CA ASN A 78 -8.05 2.65 25.97
C ASN A 78 -8.08 1.60 24.82
N LYS A 79 -8.27 0.30 25.10
CA LYS A 79 -8.57 -0.70 24.08
C LYS A 79 -9.98 -0.58 23.52
N LYS A 80 -10.95 -0.08 24.32
CA LYS A 80 -12.31 0.20 23.85
C LYS A 80 -12.38 1.48 23.01
N GLU A 81 -11.54 2.47 23.28
CA GLU A 81 -11.44 3.71 22.48
C GLU A 81 -10.70 3.55 21.16
N LEU A 82 -9.83 2.52 21.02
CA LEU A 82 -9.15 2.18 19.76
C LEU A 82 -9.98 1.27 18.83
N ILE A 83 -11.07 0.71 19.33
CA ILE A 83 -12.02 -0.08 18.54
C ILE A 83 -13.23 0.80 18.29
N SER A 84 -13.29 1.37 17.08
CA SER A 84 -14.44 2.06 16.50
C SER A 84 -15.72 1.95 17.35
N GLU A 85 -16.06 2.96 18.13
CA GLU A 85 -17.47 3.24 18.35
C GLU A 85 -18.14 3.19 16.98
N ASP A 86 -19.32 2.60 16.87
CA ASP A 86 -20.14 2.65 15.66
C ASP A 86 -20.52 4.12 15.43
N VAL A 87 -19.59 4.84 14.81
CA VAL A 87 -19.76 6.25 14.50
C VAL A 87 -20.76 6.32 13.36
N VAL A 88 -21.98 6.68 13.70
CA VAL A 88 -23.01 6.94 12.69
C VAL A 88 -22.59 8.16 11.88
N LEU A 89 -22.27 7.93 10.62
CA LEU A 89 -22.02 8.99 9.66
C LEU A 89 -23.35 9.70 9.35
N LYS A 90 -23.38 11.03 9.39
CA LYS A 90 -24.52 11.78 8.89
C LYS A 90 -24.62 11.57 7.38
N PRO A 91 -25.74 11.05 6.86
CA PRO A 91 -25.93 10.87 5.44
C PRO A 91 -25.75 12.19 4.69
N HIS A 92 -25.05 12.18 3.58
CA HIS A 92 -24.93 13.31 2.67
C HIS A 92 -26.02 13.21 1.61
N THR A 93 -26.85 14.24 1.48
CA THR A 93 -27.83 14.32 0.42
C THR A 93 -27.18 14.89 -0.85
N MET A 94 -27.20 14.12 -1.91
CA MET A 94 -26.60 14.50 -3.19
C MET A 94 -27.35 15.68 -3.83
N LYS A 95 -26.58 16.66 -4.29
CA LYS A 95 -27.07 17.83 -5.05
C LYS A 95 -26.80 17.67 -6.55
N HIS A 96 -25.73 16.98 -6.90
CA HIS A 96 -25.23 16.87 -8.27
C HIS A 96 -24.89 15.41 -8.59
N SER A 97 -25.75 14.72 -9.31
CA SER A 97 -25.53 13.34 -9.77
C SER A 97 -25.20 13.24 -11.27
N ASP A 98 -25.33 14.32 -12.02
CA ASP A 98 -25.02 14.36 -13.44
C ASP A 98 -23.54 14.01 -13.70
N GLY A 99 -23.30 13.26 -14.76
CA GLY A 99 -21.95 12.75 -15.08
C GLY A 99 -21.48 11.57 -14.25
N LEU A 100 -22.28 11.07 -13.30
CA LEU A 100 -21.99 9.87 -12.50
C LEU A 100 -22.86 8.70 -12.98
N ARG A 101 -22.30 7.50 -12.93
CA ARG A 101 -23.09 6.27 -13.07
C ARG A 101 -23.90 6.02 -11.79
N PRO A 102 -25.06 5.32 -11.86
CA PRO A 102 -25.91 5.09 -10.70
C PRO A 102 -25.17 4.55 -9.48
N TRP A 103 -24.28 3.55 -9.67
CA TRP A 103 -23.46 2.96 -8.58
C TRP A 103 -22.41 3.90 -7.99
N GLN A 104 -22.01 4.95 -8.72
CA GLN A 104 -21.04 5.94 -8.23
C GLN A 104 -21.70 6.98 -7.31
N VAL A 105 -22.99 7.25 -7.49
CA VAL A 105 -23.73 8.26 -6.71
C VAL A 105 -23.69 7.95 -5.21
N GLU A 106 -23.98 6.70 -4.83
CA GLU A 106 -23.93 6.26 -3.44
C GLU A 106 -22.51 6.35 -2.86
N SER A 107 -21.50 5.95 -3.64
CA SER A 107 -20.11 6.06 -3.25
C SER A 107 -19.69 7.51 -2.99
N VAL A 108 -20.09 8.45 -3.85
CA VAL A 108 -19.85 9.89 -3.67
C VAL A 108 -20.52 10.40 -2.41
N ALA A 109 -21.81 10.11 -2.20
CA ALA A 109 -22.55 10.52 -1.00
C ALA A 109 -21.87 10.03 0.29
N LYS A 110 -21.46 8.75 0.30
CA LYS A 110 -20.75 8.17 1.43
C LYS A 110 -19.40 8.84 1.68
N LEU A 111 -18.59 9.05 0.64
CA LEU A 111 -17.29 9.72 0.76
C LEU A 111 -17.43 11.18 1.21
N CYS A 112 -18.46 11.90 0.76
CA CYS A 112 -18.77 13.24 1.26
C CYS A 112 -19.07 13.23 2.75
N SER A 113 -19.88 12.28 3.23
CA SER A 113 -20.16 12.07 4.66
C SER A 113 -18.88 11.80 5.46
N VAL A 114 -18.02 10.92 4.92
CA VAL A 114 -16.73 10.55 5.53
C VAL A 114 -15.80 11.77 5.63
N ILE A 115 -15.61 12.49 4.52
CA ILE A 115 -14.71 13.65 4.46
C ILE A 115 -15.22 14.80 5.32
N ASN A 116 -16.53 15.03 5.39
CA ASN A 116 -17.10 16.02 6.28
C ASN A 116 -16.86 15.68 7.75
N LYS A 117 -16.91 14.41 8.12
CA LYS A 117 -16.66 13.95 9.50
C LYS A 117 -15.17 13.93 9.87
N TRP A 118 -14.33 13.40 9.01
CA TRP A 118 -12.95 13.06 9.34
C TRP A 118 -11.90 13.95 8.65
N GLY A 119 -12.30 14.75 7.68
CA GLY A 119 -11.39 15.53 6.83
C GLY A 119 -10.76 14.74 5.69
N CYS A 120 -10.69 13.43 5.80
CA CYS A 120 -10.08 12.55 4.81
C CYS A 120 -10.91 11.29 4.63
N GLY A 121 -10.89 10.73 3.43
CA GLY A 121 -11.59 9.48 3.09
C GLY A 121 -10.78 8.61 2.12
N ILE A 122 -11.18 7.35 1.99
CA ILE A 122 -10.54 6.38 1.10
C ILE A 122 -11.56 5.77 0.14
N ASP A 123 -11.26 5.79 -1.16
CA ASP A 123 -11.96 5.04 -2.19
C ASP A 123 -11.13 3.79 -2.55
N GLY A 124 -11.58 2.64 -2.05
CA GLY A 124 -10.96 1.34 -2.27
C GLY A 124 -11.65 0.51 -3.34
N SER A 125 -12.43 1.14 -4.20
CA SER A 125 -13.18 0.47 -5.27
C SER A 125 -12.25 -0.25 -6.25
N ASP A 126 -12.74 -1.32 -6.85
CA ASP A 126 -11.98 -2.14 -7.80
C ASP A 126 -11.52 -1.33 -9.03
N VAL A 127 -10.60 -1.89 -9.79
CA VAL A 127 -10.10 -1.27 -11.03
C VAL A 127 -11.23 -1.23 -12.06
N GLY A 128 -11.32 -0.13 -12.82
CA GLY A 128 -12.30 0.03 -13.92
C GLY A 128 -13.68 0.57 -13.49
N ILE A 129 -13.96 0.70 -12.17
CA ILE A 129 -15.27 1.19 -11.68
C ILE A 129 -15.42 2.71 -11.81
N GLY A 130 -14.31 3.43 -12.07
CA GLY A 130 -14.32 4.87 -12.30
C GLY A 130 -14.06 5.72 -11.06
N LYS A 131 -13.05 5.37 -10.24
CA LYS A 131 -12.60 6.16 -9.09
C LYS A 131 -12.33 7.64 -9.42
N THR A 132 -11.85 7.92 -10.64
CA THR A 132 -11.63 9.28 -11.14
C THR A 132 -12.93 10.09 -11.17
N TYR A 133 -14.03 9.48 -11.61
CA TYR A 133 -15.36 10.11 -11.65
C TYR A 133 -15.91 10.33 -10.23
N VAL A 134 -15.74 9.33 -9.37
CA VAL A 134 -16.13 9.44 -7.95
C VAL A 134 -15.40 10.59 -7.27
N ALA A 135 -14.09 10.74 -7.46
CA ALA A 135 -13.31 11.83 -6.88
C ALA A 135 -13.74 13.21 -7.37
N CYS A 136 -14.03 13.35 -8.66
CA CYS A 136 -14.59 14.59 -9.24
C CYS A 136 -15.98 14.87 -8.67
N GLY A 137 -16.84 13.86 -8.54
CA GLY A 137 -18.14 13.96 -7.91
C GLY A 137 -18.03 14.46 -6.47
N VAL A 138 -17.12 13.91 -5.69
CA VAL A 138 -16.88 14.36 -4.29
C VAL A 138 -16.44 15.83 -4.23
N ALA A 139 -15.49 16.24 -5.09
CA ALA A 139 -15.04 17.64 -5.11
C ALA A 139 -16.20 18.60 -5.46
N ARG A 140 -17.04 18.22 -6.44
CA ARG A 140 -18.19 19.00 -6.87
C ARG A 140 -19.26 19.09 -5.77
N GLU A 141 -19.59 17.96 -5.13
CA GLU A 141 -20.58 17.91 -4.06
C GLU A 141 -20.16 18.72 -2.83
N LEU A 142 -18.88 18.72 -2.50
CA LEU A 142 -18.33 19.47 -1.38
C LEU A 142 -17.99 20.92 -1.73
N ASP A 143 -18.27 21.36 -2.95
CA ASP A 143 -17.97 22.71 -3.48
C ASP A 143 -16.50 23.09 -3.32
N MET A 144 -15.59 22.16 -3.64
CA MET A 144 -14.14 22.30 -3.44
C MET A 144 -13.38 22.40 -4.76
N ASP A 145 -12.28 23.14 -4.72
CA ASP A 145 -11.24 23.04 -5.75
C ASP A 145 -10.57 21.67 -5.68
N ILE A 146 -9.92 21.24 -6.74
CA ILE A 146 -9.33 19.90 -6.82
C ILE A 146 -7.87 19.95 -7.25
N LEU A 147 -7.00 19.29 -6.49
CA LEU A 147 -5.61 19.01 -6.85
C LEU A 147 -5.45 17.50 -6.96
N ILE A 148 -4.91 17.03 -8.09
CA ILE A 148 -4.65 15.61 -8.32
C ILE A 148 -3.17 15.32 -8.15
N VAL A 149 -2.84 14.34 -7.30
CA VAL A 149 -1.51 13.73 -7.19
C VAL A 149 -1.61 12.30 -7.69
N CYS A 150 -1.03 12.01 -8.86
CA CYS A 150 -1.22 10.73 -9.55
C CYS A 150 0.06 10.27 -10.26
N PRO A 151 0.16 9.02 -10.75
CA PRO A 151 1.21 8.61 -11.67
C PRO A 151 1.19 9.43 -12.97
N LYS A 152 2.40 9.64 -13.55
CA LYS A 152 2.55 10.45 -14.78
C LYS A 152 1.65 9.94 -15.92
N ALA A 153 1.55 8.63 -16.09
CA ALA A 153 0.80 7.99 -17.17
C ALA A 153 -0.70 8.31 -17.20
N VAL A 154 -1.31 8.66 -16.05
CA VAL A 154 -2.77 8.91 -15.96
C VAL A 154 -3.15 10.38 -15.85
N MET A 155 -2.16 11.30 -15.90
CA MET A 155 -2.41 12.75 -15.75
C MET A 155 -3.38 13.28 -16.81
N GLU A 156 -3.23 12.84 -18.06
CA GLU A 156 -4.11 13.29 -19.15
C GLU A 156 -5.53 12.72 -19.02
N SER A 157 -5.68 11.49 -18.60
CA SER A 157 -6.99 10.90 -18.28
C SER A 157 -7.72 11.69 -17.20
N TRP A 158 -7.02 12.10 -16.14
CA TRP A 158 -7.57 12.98 -15.10
C TRP A 158 -8.00 14.33 -15.68
N ARG A 159 -7.18 14.94 -16.53
CA ARG A 159 -7.50 16.22 -17.18
C ARG A 159 -8.77 16.12 -18.01
N ARG A 160 -8.88 15.07 -18.83
CA ARG A 160 -10.08 14.84 -19.69
C ARG A 160 -11.35 14.70 -18.85
N VAL A 161 -11.30 13.95 -17.76
CA VAL A 161 -12.47 13.77 -16.90
C VAL A 161 -12.85 15.08 -16.21
N ILE A 162 -11.90 15.79 -15.61
CA ILE A 162 -12.19 17.04 -14.90
C ILE A 162 -12.69 18.13 -15.87
N VAL A 163 -11.98 18.33 -16.97
CA VAL A 163 -12.23 19.47 -17.90
C VAL A 163 -13.35 19.16 -18.87
N ASN A 164 -13.31 17.99 -19.51
CA ASN A 164 -14.24 17.69 -20.61
C ASN A 164 -15.53 17.06 -20.12
N HIS A 165 -15.48 16.19 -19.11
CA HIS A 165 -16.68 15.50 -18.61
C HIS A 165 -17.41 16.33 -17.54
N PHE A 166 -16.74 16.69 -16.45
CA PHE A 166 -17.36 17.44 -15.35
C PHE A 166 -17.40 18.97 -15.57
N LYS A 167 -16.71 19.50 -16.59
CA LYS A 167 -16.62 20.95 -16.90
C LYS A 167 -16.06 21.79 -15.73
N MET A 168 -15.18 21.20 -14.91
CA MET A 168 -14.62 21.80 -13.67
C MET A 168 -13.25 22.46 -13.91
N LYS A 169 -12.95 22.99 -15.11
CA LYS A 169 -11.66 23.61 -15.44
C LYS A 169 -11.28 24.72 -14.46
N ASN A 170 -12.22 25.54 -14.05
CA ASN A 170 -12.05 26.67 -13.14
C ASN A 170 -11.80 26.24 -11.68
N ARG A 171 -12.05 24.99 -11.32
CA ARG A 171 -11.78 24.41 -10.00
C ARG A 171 -10.51 23.57 -9.96
N LEU A 172 -9.88 23.35 -11.10
CA LEU A 172 -8.66 22.54 -11.20
C LEU A 172 -7.44 23.38 -10.78
N ILE A 173 -6.92 23.12 -9.58
CA ILE A 173 -5.68 23.73 -9.10
C ILE A 173 -4.48 23.20 -9.88
N GLY A 174 -4.45 21.89 -10.12
CA GLY A 174 -3.40 21.26 -10.92
C GLY A 174 -3.48 19.73 -10.90
N ILE A 175 -2.70 19.13 -11.79
CA ILE A 175 -2.43 17.69 -11.82
C ILE A 175 -0.91 17.53 -11.77
N ILE A 176 -0.40 16.81 -10.77
CA ILE A 176 1.03 16.66 -10.54
C ILE A 176 1.36 15.20 -10.23
N ASN A 177 2.52 14.75 -10.68
CA ASN A 177 2.97 13.41 -10.29
C ASN A 177 3.72 13.44 -8.94
N TYR A 178 3.83 12.26 -8.31
CA TYR A 178 4.46 12.09 -7.00
C TYR A 178 5.92 12.56 -6.98
N GLU A 179 6.64 12.32 -8.08
CA GLU A 179 8.06 12.63 -8.20
C GLU A 179 8.29 14.15 -8.21
N LEU A 180 7.55 14.88 -9.03
CA LEU A 180 7.62 16.34 -9.10
C LEU A 180 7.16 17.00 -7.79
N LEU A 181 6.08 16.49 -7.20
CA LEU A 181 5.56 17.02 -5.94
C LEU A 181 6.60 16.92 -4.82
N ARG A 182 7.18 15.74 -4.61
CA ARG A 182 8.18 15.54 -3.53
C ARG A 182 9.50 16.26 -3.76
N MET A 183 9.82 16.59 -5.01
CA MET A 183 11.02 17.38 -5.34
C MET A 183 10.84 18.88 -5.09
N GLY A 184 9.61 19.33 -4.86
CA GLY A 184 9.31 20.74 -4.71
C GLY A 184 9.61 21.60 -5.95
N ARG A 185 9.82 20.94 -7.11
CA ARG A 185 9.99 21.58 -8.44
C ARG A 185 8.66 21.79 -9.15
N SER A 186 7.56 21.59 -8.42
CA SER A 186 6.26 21.98 -8.92
C SER A 186 6.27 23.47 -9.19
N ASP A 187 5.53 23.88 -10.20
CA ASP A 187 5.18 25.27 -10.38
C ASP A 187 4.98 25.91 -9.02
N SER A 188 5.60 27.06 -8.83
CA SER A 188 5.57 27.80 -7.58
C SER A 188 4.17 27.99 -6.96
N LEU A 189 3.10 27.67 -7.71
CA LEU A 189 1.70 27.78 -7.33
C LEU A 189 1.19 26.63 -6.42
N ILE A 190 1.76 25.42 -6.48
CA ILE A 190 1.26 24.25 -5.71
C ILE A 190 2.03 24.09 -4.41
N ALA A 191 3.35 24.01 -4.49
CA ALA A 191 4.22 23.80 -3.33
C ALA A 191 5.65 24.22 -3.61
N SER A 192 6.43 24.51 -2.57
CA SER A 192 7.86 24.77 -2.70
C SER A 192 8.60 24.43 -1.43
N TYR A 193 9.91 24.18 -1.56
CA TYR A 193 10.80 24.18 -0.40
C TYR A 193 11.18 25.60 -0.04
N VAL A 194 11.05 25.94 1.23
CA VAL A 194 11.40 27.25 1.79
C VAL A 194 12.42 27.04 2.90
N LYS A 195 13.53 27.80 2.85
CA LYS A 195 14.53 27.75 3.91
C LYS A 195 13.97 28.35 5.18
N ASN A 196 13.88 27.55 6.23
CA ASN A 196 13.46 28.00 7.54
C ASN A 196 14.56 28.91 8.13
N ARG A 197 14.22 30.16 8.47
CA ARG A 197 15.18 31.14 8.99
C ARG A 197 15.80 30.75 10.33
N LYS A 198 15.09 29.94 11.16
CA LYS A 198 15.56 29.54 12.49
C LYS A 198 16.41 28.26 12.45
N THR A 199 16.00 27.28 11.64
CA THR A 199 16.65 25.96 11.59
C THR A 199 17.64 25.83 10.45
N HIS A 200 17.67 26.77 9.51
CA HIS A 200 18.42 26.76 8.24
C HIS A 200 18.13 25.54 7.34
N LYS A 201 17.11 24.74 7.66
CA LYS A 201 16.67 23.58 6.88
C LYS A 201 15.61 23.99 5.85
N GLU A 202 15.60 23.28 4.74
CA GLU A 202 14.53 23.42 3.76
C GLU A 202 13.28 22.67 4.26
N GLU A 203 12.16 23.37 4.27
CA GLU A 203 10.86 22.85 4.67
C GLU A 203 9.89 22.91 3.50
N PHE A 204 9.20 21.82 3.25
CA PHE A 204 8.14 21.77 2.23
C PHE A 204 6.93 22.58 2.71
N LYS A 205 6.37 23.42 1.84
CA LYS A 205 5.17 24.22 2.11
C LYS A 205 4.17 24.10 0.98
N TRP A 206 2.94 23.79 1.35
CA TRP A 206 1.79 23.88 0.46
C TRP A 206 1.41 25.34 0.20
N LYS A 207 1.08 25.66 -1.06
CA LYS A 207 0.67 27.04 -1.48
C LYS A 207 -0.76 27.08 -2.01
N ILE A 208 -1.45 25.95 -2.03
CA ILE A 208 -2.82 25.86 -2.55
C ILE A 208 -3.85 26.41 -1.57
N PRO A 209 -5.03 26.85 -2.04
CA PRO A 209 -6.13 27.29 -1.19
C PRO A 209 -6.59 26.21 -0.20
N LYS A 210 -7.08 26.61 0.97
CA LYS A 210 -7.60 25.65 1.96
C LYS A 210 -8.94 25.00 1.54
N SER A 211 -9.60 25.56 0.54
CA SER A 211 -10.79 25.00 -0.11
C SER A 211 -10.45 23.80 -1.02
N THR A 212 -9.18 23.43 -1.16
CA THR A 212 -8.75 22.37 -2.09
C THR A 212 -8.93 20.98 -1.48
N LEU A 213 -9.58 20.09 -2.23
CA LEU A 213 -9.54 18.64 -2.01
C LEU A 213 -8.29 18.08 -2.71
N ILE A 214 -7.36 17.50 -1.96
CA ILE A 214 -6.21 16.81 -2.52
C ILE A 214 -6.57 15.35 -2.75
N VAL A 215 -6.56 14.91 -4.00
CA VAL A 215 -6.80 13.53 -4.39
C VAL A 215 -5.47 12.83 -4.62
N TRP A 216 -5.23 11.76 -3.86
CA TRP A 216 -4.05 10.90 -3.98
C TRP A 216 -4.42 9.64 -4.76
N ASP A 217 -4.18 9.66 -6.05
CA ASP A 217 -4.44 8.50 -6.92
C ASP A 217 -3.28 7.50 -6.85
N GLU A 218 -3.58 6.21 -6.92
CA GLU A 218 -2.64 5.13 -6.62
C GLU A 218 -1.97 5.34 -5.24
N SER A 219 -2.81 5.55 -4.23
CA SER A 219 -2.37 5.92 -2.87
C SER A 219 -1.50 4.87 -2.17
N GLN A 220 -1.35 3.65 -2.73
CA GLN A 220 -0.32 2.71 -2.29
C GLN A 220 1.11 3.25 -2.45
N LYS A 221 1.34 4.30 -3.23
CA LYS A 221 2.62 5.02 -3.28
C LYS A 221 2.97 5.75 -1.97
N LEU A 222 2.03 5.80 -1.00
CA LEU A 222 2.20 6.34 0.34
C LEU A 222 2.48 5.27 1.41
N LYS A 223 2.69 4.00 1.03
CA LYS A 223 2.89 2.88 1.97
C LYS A 223 4.14 3.01 2.85
N GLY A 224 5.19 3.62 2.38
CA GLY A 224 6.45 3.76 3.14
C GLY A 224 6.34 4.75 4.28
N ALA A 225 6.55 4.30 5.52
CA ALA A 225 6.40 5.11 6.73
C ALA A 225 7.30 6.36 6.80
N ASN A 226 8.44 6.35 6.11
CA ASN A 226 9.46 7.40 6.16
C ASN A 226 9.88 7.85 4.75
N THR A 227 8.98 7.76 3.78
CA THR A 227 9.24 8.24 2.42
C THR A 227 8.89 9.71 2.27
N LYS A 228 9.52 10.40 1.34
CA LYS A 228 9.17 11.80 1.03
C LYS A 228 7.70 11.96 0.60
N ASN A 229 7.13 10.97 -0.10
CA ASN A 229 5.71 11.00 -0.45
C ASN A 229 4.83 11.02 0.81
N SER A 230 5.16 10.16 1.80
CA SER A 230 4.44 10.10 3.08
C SER A 230 4.60 11.38 3.89
N GLU A 231 5.80 11.97 3.90
CA GLU A 231 6.07 13.24 4.57
C GLU A 231 5.22 14.37 4.01
N VAL A 232 5.18 14.54 2.70
CA VAL A 232 4.37 15.56 2.02
C VAL A 232 2.87 15.36 2.31
N CYS A 233 2.38 14.12 2.31
CA CYS A 233 1.01 13.80 2.67
C CYS A 233 0.69 14.15 4.13
N LEU A 234 1.58 13.81 5.08
CA LEU A 234 1.40 14.13 6.49
C LEU A 234 1.46 15.64 6.77
N LEU A 235 2.24 16.40 5.97
CA LEU A 235 2.22 17.87 6.03
C LEU A 235 0.86 18.43 5.58
N ALA A 236 0.26 17.88 4.52
CA ALA A 236 -1.09 18.26 4.11
C ALA A 236 -2.12 17.98 5.21
N LEU A 237 -2.01 16.83 5.89
CA LEU A 237 -2.83 16.48 7.04
C LEU A 237 -2.65 17.46 8.20
N LYS A 238 -1.40 17.79 8.56
CA LYS A 238 -1.06 18.76 9.61
C LYS A 238 -1.64 20.15 9.31
N GLU A 239 -1.64 20.53 8.04
CA GLU A 239 -2.23 21.78 7.57
C GLU A 239 -3.74 21.71 7.36
N LYS A 240 -4.39 20.58 7.72
CA LYS A 240 -5.83 20.36 7.69
C LYS A 240 -6.46 20.45 6.29
N TYR A 241 -5.74 20.10 5.24
CA TYR A 241 -6.35 19.90 3.94
C TYR A 241 -7.30 18.69 3.94
N LYS A 242 -8.41 18.81 3.24
CA LYS A 242 -9.27 17.64 2.97
C LYS A 242 -8.60 16.76 1.92
N MET A 243 -8.64 15.44 2.12
CA MET A 243 -7.95 14.50 1.24
C MET A 243 -8.83 13.29 0.90
N LEU A 244 -8.69 12.82 -0.33
CA LEU A 244 -9.27 11.58 -0.81
C LEU A 244 -8.16 10.66 -1.34
N PHE A 245 -8.09 9.44 -0.80
CA PHE A 245 -7.13 8.42 -1.21
C PHE A 245 -7.81 7.42 -2.13
N CYS A 246 -7.32 7.27 -3.36
CA CYS A 246 -7.88 6.37 -4.37
C CYS A 246 -6.88 5.25 -4.67
N SER A 247 -7.29 4.00 -4.47
CA SER A 247 -6.53 2.82 -4.89
C SER A 247 -7.37 1.55 -4.72
N ALA A 248 -7.31 0.63 -5.66
CA ALA A 248 -7.87 -0.72 -5.48
C ALA A 248 -7.06 -1.58 -4.49
N THR A 249 -5.77 -1.26 -4.31
CA THR A 249 -4.81 -2.02 -3.49
C THR A 249 -4.16 -1.13 -2.43
N ASN A 250 -4.97 -0.50 -1.58
CA ASN A 250 -4.48 0.47 -0.60
C ASN A 250 -3.45 -0.09 0.37
N ALA A 251 -3.63 -1.33 0.82
CA ALA A 251 -2.68 -2.05 1.64
C ALA A 251 -2.90 -3.56 1.57
N THR A 252 -1.83 -4.32 1.56
CA THR A 252 -1.84 -5.78 1.65
C THR A 252 -1.66 -6.26 3.08
N ASN A 253 -1.18 -5.39 3.95
CA ASN A 253 -1.01 -5.66 5.37
C ASN A 253 -1.10 -4.37 6.21
N PRO A 254 -1.33 -4.47 7.54
CA PRO A 254 -1.46 -3.31 8.42
C PRO A 254 -0.24 -2.39 8.47
N LEU A 255 0.98 -2.91 8.24
CA LEU A 255 2.22 -2.13 8.30
C LEU A 255 2.28 -1.04 7.21
N GLU A 256 1.59 -1.25 6.10
CA GLU A 256 1.56 -0.32 4.96
C GLU A 256 0.64 0.89 5.20
N LEU A 257 -0.23 0.84 6.20
CA LEU A 257 -1.26 1.85 6.45
C LEU A 257 -0.82 3.02 7.33
N LYS A 258 0.48 3.18 7.66
CA LYS A 258 0.90 4.23 8.59
C LYS A 258 0.42 5.62 8.18
N THR A 259 0.68 6.03 6.96
CA THR A 259 0.36 7.37 6.46
C THR A 259 -1.14 7.54 6.22
N VAL A 260 -1.72 6.66 5.43
CA VAL A 260 -3.15 6.73 5.08
C VAL A 260 -4.02 6.50 6.31
N GLY A 261 -3.68 5.54 7.17
CA GLY A 261 -4.42 5.25 8.41
C GLY A 261 -4.42 6.41 9.39
N MET A 262 -3.30 7.16 9.50
CA MET A 262 -3.26 8.39 10.29
C MET A 262 -4.16 9.47 9.67
N ALA A 263 -4.16 9.61 8.36
CA ALA A 263 -4.98 10.60 7.66
C ALA A 263 -6.48 10.32 7.82
N ILE A 264 -6.92 9.07 7.69
CA ILE A 264 -8.32 8.67 7.87
C ILE A 264 -8.70 8.41 9.34
N LYS A 265 -7.84 8.76 10.30
CA LYS A 265 -8.11 8.66 11.74
C LYS A 265 -8.35 7.25 12.27
N LEU A 266 -7.62 6.25 11.79
CA LEU A 266 -7.52 4.94 12.46
C LEU A 266 -6.67 5.03 13.73
N PHE A 267 -5.73 5.95 13.76
CA PHE A 267 -4.87 6.32 14.88
C PHE A 267 -4.34 7.75 14.67
N GLU A 268 -3.99 8.44 15.76
CA GLU A 268 -3.62 9.87 15.71
C GLU A 268 -2.10 10.10 15.79
N ASN A 269 -1.36 9.15 16.36
CA ASN A 269 0.06 9.29 16.61
C ASN A 269 0.80 7.94 16.53
N ASN A 270 2.14 7.99 16.57
CA ASN A 270 2.95 6.78 16.48
C ASN A 270 2.66 5.76 17.59
N LYS A 271 2.37 6.19 18.82
CA LYS A 271 2.07 5.27 19.92
C LYS A 271 0.80 4.48 19.64
N GLN A 272 -0.25 5.17 19.22
CA GLN A 272 -1.52 4.55 18.83
C GLN A 272 -1.37 3.67 17.60
N TYR A 273 -0.53 4.06 16.61
CA TYR A 273 -0.21 3.24 15.45
C TYR A 273 0.38 1.88 15.86
N TYR A 274 1.37 1.85 16.75
CA TYR A 274 1.93 0.58 17.21
C TYR A 274 0.92 -0.26 18.00
N GLN A 275 0.10 0.36 18.85
CA GLN A 275 -0.98 -0.34 19.56
C GLN A 275 -1.99 -0.93 18.56
N TRP A 276 -2.35 -0.17 17.55
CA TRP A 276 -3.24 -0.59 16.48
C TRP A 276 -2.64 -1.75 15.67
N LEU A 277 -1.36 -1.71 15.33
CA LEU A 277 -0.66 -2.80 14.65
C LEU A 277 -0.74 -4.11 15.44
N TYR A 278 -0.43 -4.07 16.73
CA TYR A 278 -0.50 -5.26 17.59
C TYR A 278 -1.94 -5.81 17.72
N ALA A 279 -2.94 -4.94 17.75
CA ALA A 279 -4.34 -5.34 17.75
C ALA A 279 -4.79 -5.97 16.41
N HIS A 280 -4.04 -5.71 15.33
CA HIS A 280 -4.29 -6.24 13.99
C HIS A 280 -3.26 -7.30 13.56
N GLY A 281 -2.78 -8.12 14.50
CA GLY A 281 -2.01 -9.32 14.20
C GLY A 281 -0.54 -9.08 13.78
N VAL A 282 -0.02 -7.88 13.99
CA VAL A 282 1.40 -7.62 13.82
C VAL A 282 2.14 -8.01 15.09
N SER A 283 3.26 -8.67 14.96
CA SER A 283 4.14 -9.07 16.07
C SER A 283 5.58 -8.65 15.80
N LYS A 284 6.39 -8.60 16.88
CA LYS A 284 7.82 -8.33 16.76
C LYS A 284 8.56 -9.64 16.50
N GLY A 285 9.05 -9.81 15.28
CA GLY A 285 9.89 -10.92 14.87
C GLY A 285 11.38 -10.64 15.03
N ARG A 286 12.23 -11.59 14.59
CA ARG A 286 13.69 -11.48 14.65
C ARG A 286 14.23 -10.30 13.83
N PHE A 287 13.59 -9.97 12.71
CA PHE A 287 14.01 -8.93 11.76
C PHE A 287 13.10 -7.68 11.78
N GLY A 288 12.36 -7.46 12.86
CA GLY A 288 11.46 -6.32 13.01
C GLY A 288 10.00 -6.72 13.14
N LEU A 289 9.10 -5.79 12.79
CA LEU A 289 7.65 -6.06 12.82
C LEU A 289 7.25 -6.96 11.67
N GLN A 290 6.46 -7.98 11.96
CA GLN A 290 5.95 -8.97 10.99
C GLN A 290 4.45 -9.11 11.13
N PHE A 291 3.76 -9.20 10.01
CA PHE A 291 2.34 -9.50 9.94
C PHE A 291 2.15 -11.00 9.63
N ASN A 292 1.49 -11.70 10.52
CA ASN A 292 1.08 -13.07 10.28
C ASN A 292 -0.22 -13.02 9.46
N ASN A 293 -0.13 -13.28 8.17
CA ASN A 293 -1.22 -13.15 7.19
C ASN A 293 -2.49 -13.92 7.63
N ASN A 294 -3.28 -13.30 8.50
CA ASN A 294 -4.51 -13.85 9.04
C ASN A 294 -5.70 -13.23 8.31
N LYS A 295 -6.47 -14.06 7.61
CA LYS A 295 -7.63 -13.64 6.81
C LYS A 295 -8.71 -12.93 7.65
N ASP A 296 -8.91 -13.32 8.90
CA ASP A 296 -9.91 -12.70 9.76
C ASP A 296 -9.51 -11.31 10.20
N VAL A 297 -8.20 -11.10 10.44
CA VAL A 297 -7.65 -9.77 10.71
C VAL A 297 -7.81 -8.86 9.49
N LEU A 298 -7.56 -9.36 8.29
CA LEU A 298 -7.74 -8.58 7.06
C LEU A 298 -9.22 -8.24 6.82
N LYS A 299 -10.15 -9.17 7.07
CA LYS A 299 -11.60 -8.89 7.02
C LYS A 299 -12.01 -7.81 8.01
N LYS A 300 -11.51 -7.88 9.26
CA LYS A 300 -11.76 -6.87 10.27
C LYS A 300 -11.21 -5.51 9.86
N LEU A 301 -9.97 -5.47 9.38
CA LEU A 301 -9.33 -4.25 8.87
C LEU A 301 -10.14 -3.64 7.72
N HIS A 302 -10.59 -4.47 6.79
CA HIS A 302 -11.44 -4.04 5.69
C HIS A 302 -12.75 -3.39 6.20
N LYS A 303 -13.41 -4.03 7.17
CA LYS A 303 -14.61 -3.50 7.80
C LYS A 303 -14.34 -2.16 8.49
N ASP A 304 -13.26 -2.05 9.28
CA ASP A 304 -12.90 -0.84 10.01
C ASP A 304 -12.64 0.35 9.07
N ILE A 305 -12.07 0.08 7.89
CA ILE A 305 -11.81 1.11 6.88
C ILE A 305 -13.10 1.48 6.13
N PHE A 306 -13.75 0.51 5.49
CA PHE A 306 -14.78 0.81 4.49
C PHE A 306 -16.19 1.00 5.05
N VAL A 307 -16.45 0.70 6.32
CA VAL A 307 -17.73 1.06 6.96
C VAL A 307 -17.75 2.55 7.30
N ASN A 308 -16.71 3.05 7.96
CA ASN A 308 -16.73 4.38 8.57
C ASN A 308 -15.68 5.37 8.05
N ARG A 309 -14.74 4.96 7.20
CA ARG A 309 -13.61 5.78 6.74
C ARG A 309 -13.48 5.87 5.22
N GLY A 310 -14.30 5.14 4.50
CA GLY A 310 -14.20 5.10 3.05
C GLY A 310 -15.39 4.47 2.34
N SER A 311 -15.24 4.31 1.04
CA SER A 311 -16.17 3.58 0.18
C SER A 311 -15.41 2.50 -0.59
N ARG A 312 -16.08 1.39 -0.85
CA ARG A 312 -15.58 0.35 -1.74
C ARG A 312 -16.72 -0.25 -2.53
N LEU A 313 -16.60 -0.14 -3.84
CA LEU A 313 -17.42 -0.85 -4.79
C LEU A 313 -16.60 -2.01 -5.37
N THR A 314 -17.22 -3.17 -5.48
CA THR A 314 -16.63 -4.32 -6.17
C THR A 314 -17.42 -4.58 -7.45
N ARG A 315 -16.77 -5.18 -8.44
CA ARG A 315 -17.43 -5.50 -9.72
C ARG A 315 -18.70 -6.30 -9.53
N ASP A 316 -18.66 -7.26 -8.60
CA ASP A 316 -19.79 -8.15 -8.29
C ASP A 316 -21.03 -7.43 -7.72
N THR A 317 -20.84 -6.22 -7.18
CA THR A 317 -21.95 -5.42 -6.63
C THR A 317 -22.62 -4.51 -7.66
N ILE A 318 -22.08 -4.44 -8.89
CA ILE A 318 -22.58 -3.57 -9.93
C ILE A 318 -23.41 -4.39 -10.93
N PRO A 319 -24.72 -4.10 -11.09
CA PRO A 319 -25.55 -4.83 -12.03
C PRO A 319 -25.03 -4.69 -13.47
N ASN A 320 -25.00 -5.79 -14.20
CA ASN A 320 -24.56 -5.86 -15.60
C ASN A 320 -23.14 -5.31 -15.85
N PHE A 321 -22.26 -5.38 -14.85
CA PHE A 321 -20.85 -5.05 -15.08
C PHE A 321 -20.23 -6.15 -15.95
N PRO A 322 -19.40 -5.80 -16.96
CA PRO A 322 -18.76 -6.79 -17.83
C PRO A 322 -17.99 -7.83 -17.03
N GLU A 323 -18.24 -9.09 -17.30
CA GLU A 323 -17.50 -10.18 -16.67
C GLU A 323 -16.03 -10.14 -17.08
N SER A 324 -15.16 -10.44 -16.13
CA SER A 324 -13.73 -10.63 -16.37
C SER A 324 -13.40 -12.09 -16.12
N GLN A 325 -12.86 -12.77 -17.11
CA GLN A 325 -12.37 -14.14 -16.96
C GLN A 325 -10.85 -14.11 -16.87
N ILE A 326 -10.29 -14.89 -15.95
CA ILE A 326 -8.86 -15.17 -15.91
C ILE A 326 -8.72 -16.62 -16.32
N ILE A 327 -8.14 -16.85 -17.49
CA ILE A 327 -7.91 -18.17 -18.05
C ILE A 327 -6.41 -18.43 -17.97
N ALA A 328 -6.02 -19.56 -17.40
CA ALA A 328 -4.65 -20.04 -17.45
C ALA A 328 -4.59 -21.19 -18.44
N GLU A 329 -3.90 -20.99 -19.54
CA GLU A 329 -3.75 -21.99 -20.60
C GLU A 329 -2.29 -22.42 -20.71
N CYS A 330 -2.09 -23.70 -21.00
CA CYS A 330 -0.82 -24.26 -21.35
C CYS A 330 -0.80 -24.52 -22.85
N TYR A 331 0.19 -23.96 -23.54
CA TYR A 331 0.36 -24.15 -24.95
C TYR A 331 1.51 -25.11 -25.21
N ASP A 332 1.28 -26.10 -26.05
CA ASP A 332 2.36 -26.95 -26.57
C ASP A 332 3.15 -26.15 -27.62
N MET A 333 4.44 -26.17 -27.47
CA MET A 333 5.34 -25.53 -28.44
C MET A 333 5.98 -26.61 -29.34
N GLU A 334 6.34 -26.19 -30.55
CA GLU A 334 7.15 -27.05 -31.44
C GLU A 334 8.42 -27.55 -30.71
N GLU A 335 8.78 -28.80 -30.97
CA GLU A 335 9.90 -29.48 -30.32
C GLU A 335 11.22 -28.69 -30.43
N GLU A 336 11.46 -28.05 -31.57
CA GLU A 336 12.64 -27.20 -31.78
C GLU A 336 12.63 -25.98 -30.82
N ALA A 337 11.51 -25.29 -30.64
CA ALA A 337 11.37 -24.16 -29.75
C ALA A 337 11.53 -24.59 -28.28
N GLN A 338 10.96 -25.74 -27.90
CA GLN A 338 11.08 -26.30 -26.57
C GLN A 338 12.53 -26.68 -26.24
N ASN A 339 13.23 -27.34 -27.17
CA ASN A 339 14.65 -27.69 -27.04
C ASN A 339 15.51 -26.44 -26.89
N LYS A 340 15.22 -25.37 -27.63
CA LYS A 340 15.92 -24.09 -27.52
C LYS A 340 15.69 -23.42 -26.15
N ILE A 341 14.47 -23.45 -25.61
CA ILE A 341 14.16 -22.94 -24.27
C ILE A 341 14.93 -23.74 -23.21
N ASN A 342 14.93 -25.07 -23.29
CA ASN A 342 15.64 -25.92 -22.36
C ASN A 342 17.16 -25.62 -22.38
N SER A 343 17.75 -25.48 -23.56
CA SER A 343 19.17 -25.11 -23.72
C SER A 343 19.48 -23.75 -23.07
N ILE A 344 18.58 -22.74 -23.18
CA ILE A 344 18.75 -21.42 -22.54
C ILE A 344 18.74 -21.54 -21.01
N TYR A 345 17.87 -22.38 -20.45
CA TYR A 345 17.85 -22.61 -19.00
C TYR A 345 19.07 -23.40 -18.52
N ASP A 346 19.53 -24.42 -19.27
CA ASP A 346 20.73 -25.16 -18.93
C ASP A 346 21.99 -24.25 -18.93
N GLU A 347 22.11 -23.38 -19.93
CA GLU A 347 23.15 -22.35 -19.98
C GLU A 347 23.10 -21.42 -18.76
N MET A 348 21.91 -20.96 -18.40
CA MET A 348 21.70 -20.10 -17.23
C MET A 348 22.08 -20.79 -15.92
N GLU A 349 21.69 -22.05 -15.74
CA GLU A 349 22.04 -22.82 -14.54
C GLU A 349 23.56 -23.04 -14.44
N ALA A 350 24.22 -23.34 -15.56
CA ALA A 350 25.66 -23.46 -15.61
C ALA A 350 26.38 -22.14 -15.27
N GLU A 351 25.85 -20.99 -15.73
CA GLU A 351 26.37 -19.66 -15.41
C GLU A 351 26.18 -19.36 -13.93
N LEU A 352 24.99 -19.62 -13.38
CA LEU A 352 24.67 -19.44 -11.97
C LEU A 352 25.53 -20.29 -11.04
N ALA A 353 25.83 -21.56 -11.45
CA ALA A 353 26.72 -22.44 -10.71
C ALA A 353 28.15 -21.88 -10.65
N LYS A 354 28.64 -21.32 -11.76
CA LYS A 354 29.97 -20.66 -11.83
C LYS A 354 29.98 -19.39 -10.94
N LEU A 355 28.94 -18.57 -11.00
CA LEU A 355 28.80 -17.34 -10.19
C LEU A 355 28.76 -17.66 -8.71
N LYS A 356 27.98 -18.65 -8.27
CA LYS A 356 27.91 -19.09 -6.86
C LYS A 356 29.28 -19.58 -6.33
N LYS A 357 30.08 -20.23 -7.16
CA LYS A 357 31.47 -20.61 -6.78
C LYS A 357 32.39 -19.41 -6.63
N LYS A 358 32.23 -18.37 -7.48
CA LYS A 358 33.00 -17.11 -7.39
C LYS A 358 32.57 -16.25 -6.19
N ILE A 359 31.27 -16.13 -5.92
CA ILE A 359 30.73 -15.36 -4.78
C ILE A 359 31.26 -15.91 -3.46
N LYS A 360 31.36 -17.23 -3.30
CA LYS A 360 31.98 -17.86 -2.11
C LYS A 360 33.46 -17.51 -1.95
N LYS A 361 34.20 -17.23 -3.05
CA LYS A 361 35.64 -16.88 -3.00
C LYS A 361 35.90 -15.37 -2.88
N GLU A 362 35.11 -14.51 -3.49
CA GLU A 362 35.46 -13.08 -3.74
C GLU A 362 34.47 -12.06 -3.18
N LYS A 363 33.45 -12.44 -2.37
CA LYS A 363 32.38 -11.53 -1.89
C LYS A 363 31.73 -10.67 -2.99
N LEU A 364 31.55 -11.23 -4.20
CA LEU A 364 30.89 -10.54 -5.30
C LEU A 364 29.40 -10.33 -5.05
N ASP A 365 28.85 -9.26 -5.65
CA ASP A 365 27.48 -8.78 -5.46
C ASP A 365 26.46 -9.71 -6.15
N SER A 366 25.28 -9.89 -5.53
CA SER A 366 24.14 -10.65 -6.06
C SER A 366 23.56 -10.10 -7.38
N ALA A 367 23.97 -8.90 -7.80
CA ALA A 367 23.54 -8.27 -9.05
C ALA A 367 23.89 -9.10 -10.31
N SER A 368 24.99 -9.87 -10.29
CA SER A 368 25.40 -10.71 -11.43
C SER A 368 24.49 -11.94 -11.61
N GLU A 369 23.96 -12.54 -10.54
CA GLU A 369 23.01 -13.66 -10.62
C GLU A 369 21.69 -13.19 -11.24
N LEU A 370 21.18 -12.04 -10.80
CA LEU A 370 19.94 -11.45 -11.33
C LEU A 370 20.09 -11.14 -12.83
N THR A 371 21.24 -10.63 -13.25
CA THR A 371 21.53 -10.33 -14.67
C THR A 371 21.49 -11.59 -15.54
N ALA A 372 22.07 -12.70 -15.08
CA ALA A 372 22.02 -13.96 -15.81
C ALA A 372 20.58 -14.48 -15.98
N ILE A 373 19.78 -14.41 -14.90
CA ILE A 373 18.36 -14.79 -14.93
C ILE A 373 17.57 -13.91 -15.91
N LEU A 374 17.78 -12.59 -15.89
CA LEU A 374 17.07 -11.65 -16.78
C LEU A 374 17.41 -11.91 -18.25
N ARG A 375 18.70 -12.16 -18.59
CA ARG A 375 19.12 -12.50 -19.96
C ARG A 375 18.48 -13.79 -20.45
N ALA A 376 18.41 -14.81 -19.60
CA ALA A 376 17.77 -16.08 -19.97
C ALA A 376 16.27 -15.86 -20.23
N ARG A 377 15.56 -15.15 -19.36
CA ARG A 377 14.14 -14.81 -19.54
C ARG A 377 13.88 -14.02 -20.83
N GLN A 378 14.75 -13.08 -21.17
CA GLN A 378 14.66 -12.29 -22.40
C GLN A 378 14.80 -13.19 -23.64
N LYS A 379 15.79 -14.09 -23.66
CA LYS A 379 15.96 -15.06 -24.75
C LYS A 379 14.75 -15.99 -24.87
N VAL A 380 14.21 -16.49 -23.75
CA VAL A 380 13.03 -17.35 -23.71
C VAL A 380 11.80 -16.63 -24.26
N GLU A 381 11.58 -15.36 -23.87
CA GLU A 381 10.44 -14.58 -24.34
C GLU A 381 10.53 -14.36 -25.88
N LEU A 382 11.73 -14.12 -26.41
CA LEU A 382 11.94 -14.01 -27.86
C LEU A 382 11.65 -15.33 -28.61
N VAL A 383 11.96 -16.49 -28.02
CA VAL A 383 11.63 -17.80 -28.62
C VAL A 383 10.11 -18.00 -28.72
N LYS A 384 9.34 -17.38 -27.84
CA LYS A 384 7.86 -17.46 -27.81
C LYS A 384 7.16 -16.51 -28.78
N VAL A 385 7.88 -15.64 -29.50
CA VAL A 385 7.29 -14.68 -30.41
C VAL A 385 6.36 -15.33 -31.48
N PRO A 386 6.71 -16.47 -32.12
CA PRO A 386 5.78 -17.12 -33.06
C PRO A 386 4.45 -17.48 -32.38
N LEU A 387 4.48 -18.11 -31.22
CA LEU A 387 3.29 -18.46 -30.44
C LEU A 387 2.43 -17.23 -30.10
N PHE A 388 3.05 -16.11 -29.69
CA PHE A 388 2.31 -14.88 -29.43
C PHE A 388 1.62 -14.33 -30.68
N VAL A 389 2.23 -14.50 -31.86
CA VAL A 389 1.61 -14.09 -33.13
C VAL A 389 0.36 -14.93 -33.40
N GLU A 390 0.45 -16.26 -33.29
CA GLU A 390 -0.68 -17.17 -33.46
C GLU A 390 -1.84 -16.84 -32.52
N MET A 391 -1.57 -16.64 -31.24
CA MET A 391 -2.57 -16.26 -30.24
C MET A 391 -3.26 -14.93 -30.59
N VAL A 392 -2.51 -13.97 -31.12
CA VAL A 392 -3.08 -12.67 -31.54
C VAL A 392 -3.95 -12.84 -32.77
N GLU A 393 -3.51 -13.59 -33.77
CA GLU A 393 -4.24 -13.85 -35.01
C GLU A 393 -5.54 -14.58 -34.71
N GLU A 394 -5.52 -15.62 -33.89
CA GLU A 394 -6.71 -16.34 -33.44
C GLU A 394 -7.70 -15.40 -32.70
N ALA A 395 -7.22 -14.55 -31.81
CA ALA A 395 -8.07 -13.60 -31.10
C ALA A 395 -8.71 -12.56 -32.04
N LEU A 396 -7.94 -12.10 -33.05
CA LEU A 396 -8.46 -11.16 -34.07
C LEU A 396 -9.52 -11.81 -34.97
N GLU A 397 -9.35 -13.09 -35.36
CA GLU A 397 -10.34 -13.87 -36.09
C GLU A 397 -11.63 -14.02 -35.28
N ASN A 398 -11.54 -14.20 -33.99
CA ASN A 398 -12.66 -14.24 -33.04
C ASN A 398 -13.23 -12.85 -32.71
N ASN A 399 -12.89 -11.84 -33.49
CA ASN A 399 -13.33 -10.46 -33.36
C ASN A 399 -12.99 -9.80 -32.01
N MET A 400 -11.91 -10.22 -31.36
CA MET A 400 -11.40 -9.65 -30.10
C MET A 400 -10.29 -8.62 -30.36
N SER A 401 -10.17 -7.63 -29.51
CA SER A 401 -9.04 -6.71 -29.48
C SER A 401 -8.04 -7.18 -28.42
N VAL A 402 -6.73 -7.08 -28.70
CA VAL A 402 -5.67 -7.74 -27.94
C VAL A 402 -4.73 -6.73 -27.28
N VAL A 403 -4.49 -6.89 -26.00
CA VAL A 403 -3.43 -6.19 -25.25
C VAL A 403 -2.40 -7.22 -24.82
N LEU A 404 -1.17 -7.10 -25.33
CA LEU A 404 -0.06 -7.97 -24.94
C LEU A 404 0.81 -7.25 -23.90
N PHE A 405 0.93 -7.84 -22.71
CA PHE A 405 1.87 -7.41 -21.69
C PHE A 405 3.17 -8.20 -21.80
N LEU A 406 4.26 -7.51 -22.08
CA LEU A 406 5.57 -8.09 -22.36
C LEU A 406 6.61 -7.53 -21.40
N ASN A 407 7.68 -8.30 -21.16
CA ASN A 407 8.70 -7.88 -20.20
C ASN A 407 9.90 -7.18 -20.85
N PHE A 408 10.12 -7.39 -22.16
CA PHE A 408 11.34 -6.94 -22.83
C PHE A 408 11.05 -6.18 -24.12
N THR A 409 11.74 -5.06 -24.29
CA THR A 409 11.60 -4.19 -25.46
C THR A 409 11.92 -4.92 -26.78
N GLU A 410 12.90 -5.81 -26.79
CA GLU A 410 13.25 -6.59 -27.97
C GLU A 410 12.09 -7.50 -28.45
N THR A 411 11.31 -8.05 -27.51
CA THR A 411 10.11 -8.83 -27.83
C THR A 411 9.02 -7.94 -28.39
N ILE A 412 8.84 -6.75 -27.82
CA ILE A 412 7.89 -5.73 -28.35
C ILE A 412 8.26 -5.37 -29.79
N ASP A 413 9.53 -5.10 -30.06
CA ASP A 413 10.01 -4.73 -31.39
C ASP A 413 9.83 -5.88 -32.41
N ALA A 414 10.09 -7.12 -31.99
CA ALA A 414 9.90 -8.28 -32.84
C ALA A 414 8.42 -8.52 -33.17
N LEU A 415 7.52 -8.38 -32.20
CA LEU A 415 6.08 -8.52 -32.38
C LEU A 415 5.49 -7.36 -33.19
N SER A 416 5.91 -6.14 -32.93
CA SER A 416 5.50 -4.95 -33.70
C SER A 416 5.74 -5.14 -35.20
N LYS A 417 6.93 -5.65 -35.56
CA LYS A 417 7.29 -5.96 -36.96
C LYS A 417 6.42 -7.06 -37.56
N ARG A 418 6.16 -8.14 -36.82
CA ARG A 418 5.40 -9.30 -37.32
C ARG A 418 3.90 -9.02 -37.44
N LEU A 419 3.34 -8.35 -36.44
CA LEU A 419 1.92 -8.01 -36.39
C LEU A 419 1.59 -6.72 -37.14
N GLY A 420 2.61 -5.97 -37.60
CA GLY A 420 2.42 -4.69 -38.30
C GLY A 420 1.83 -3.58 -37.45
N THR A 421 1.75 -3.74 -36.12
CA THR A 421 1.17 -2.71 -35.24
C THR A 421 2.22 -1.68 -34.82
N LYS A 422 1.79 -0.41 -34.80
CA LYS A 422 2.56 0.72 -34.27
C LYS A 422 2.07 1.16 -32.89
N CYS A 423 1.02 0.53 -32.37
CA CYS A 423 0.47 0.81 -31.06
C CYS A 423 1.35 0.19 -29.96
N ILE A 424 2.30 0.99 -29.47
CA ILE A 424 3.28 0.57 -28.47
C ILE A 424 3.22 1.49 -27.25
N VAL A 425 3.21 0.87 -26.04
CA VAL A 425 3.23 1.55 -24.75
C VAL A 425 4.38 1.01 -23.93
N ASN A 426 5.53 1.63 -23.99
CA ASN A 426 6.70 1.27 -23.20
C ASN A 426 7.45 2.50 -22.67
N GLY A 427 8.57 2.29 -21.96
CA GLY A 427 9.36 3.37 -21.36
C GLY A 427 10.13 4.23 -22.36
N VAL A 428 10.30 3.77 -23.61
CA VAL A 428 11.08 4.46 -24.66
C VAL A 428 10.18 5.39 -25.47
N VAL A 429 8.90 5.03 -25.65
CA VAL A 429 7.93 5.81 -26.43
C VAL A 429 7.59 7.11 -25.73
N SER A 430 7.50 8.22 -26.50
CA SER A 430 7.11 9.51 -25.93
C SER A 430 5.71 9.47 -25.29
N ASP A 431 5.47 10.36 -24.31
CA ASP A 431 4.16 10.42 -23.66
C ASP A 431 3.02 10.72 -24.65
N VAL A 432 3.30 11.49 -25.70
CA VAL A 432 2.33 11.84 -26.75
C VAL A 432 2.00 10.60 -27.61
N ASP A 433 3.02 9.90 -28.09
CA ASP A 433 2.83 8.72 -28.93
C ASP A 433 2.17 7.57 -28.14
N ARG A 434 2.53 7.42 -26.86
CA ARG A 434 1.88 6.49 -25.94
C ARG A 434 0.38 6.80 -25.82
N GLN A 435 0.03 8.07 -25.64
CA GLN A 435 -1.37 8.45 -25.54
C GLN A 435 -2.11 8.25 -26.88
N ASN A 436 -1.47 8.56 -28.00
CA ASN A 436 -2.04 8.31 -29.32
C ASN A 436 -2.30 6.83 -29.55
N SER A 437 -1.38 5.93 -29.14
CA SER A 437 -1.56 4.48 -29.22
C SER A 437 -2.75 4.02 -28.38
N ILE A 438 -2.87 4.49 -27.15
CA ILE A 438 -3.99 4.18 -26.26
C ILE A 438 -5.31 4.68 -26.87
N ASP A 439 -5.35 5.92 -27.37
CA ASP A 439 -6.55 6.50 -27.96
C ASP A 439 -6.98 5.77 -29.24
N ALA A 440 -6.03 5.34 -30.09
CA ALA A 440 -6.31 4.56 -31.28
C ALA A 440 -6.91 3.19 -30.93
N PHE A 441 -6.35 2.51 -29.92
CA PHE A 441 -6.85 1.22 -29.42
C PHE A 441 -8.26 1.38 -28.80
N GLN A 442 -8.47 2.40 -27.96
CA GLN A 442 -9.77 2.67 -27.34
C GLN A 442 -10.87 3.07 -28.33
N ALA A 443 -10.49 3.60 -29.48
CA ALA A 443 -11.42 3.98 -30.54
C ALA A 443 -11.63 2.86 -31.59
N ASP A 444 -11.16 1.64 -31.31
CA ASP A 444 -11.16 0.46 -32.20
C ASP A 444 -10.53 0.73 -33.60
N LYS A 445 -9.68 1.74 -33.71
CA LYS A 445 -8.88 2.01 -34.92
C LYS A 445 -7.72 1.03 -35.08
N GLU A 446 -7.21 0.62 -33.96
CA GLU A 446 -6.16 -0.39 -33.83
C GLU A 446 -6.65 -1.48 -32.86
N ARG A 447 -6.47 -2.74 -33.23
CA ARG A 447 -6.98 -3.88 -32.46
C ARG A 447 -5.92 -4.60 -31.65
N VAL A 448 -4.65 -4.25 -31.86
CA VAL A 448 -3.51 -4.83 -31.13
C VAL A 448 -2.67 -3.72 -30.52
N ILE A 449 -2.41 -3.81 -29.23
CA ILE A 449 -1.52 -2.90 -28.51
C ILE A 449 -0.48 -3.70 -27.70
N LEU A 450 0.79 -3.32 -27.83
CA LEU A 450 1.93 -3.91 -27.11
C LEU A 450 2.35 -3.03 -25.94
N VAL A 451 2.47 -3.63 -24.75
CA VAL A 451 2.72 -2.92 -23.49
C VAL A 451 3.95 -3.46 -22.78
#